data_affe18be8d21e0d4d441e6dc8802e828
#
_entry.id   affe18be8d21e0d4d441e6dc8802e828
#
_cell.length_a   1.000
_cell.length_b   1.000
_cell.length_c   1.000
_cell.angle_alpha   90.00
_cell.angle_beta   90.00
_cell.angle_gamma   90.00
#
_symmetry.space_group_name_H-M   'P 1'
#
loop_
_entity.id
_entity.type
_entity.pdbx_description
1 polymer ?
#
loop_
_entity_poly.entity_id
_entity_poly.type
_entity_poly.pdbx_seq_one_letter_code
_entity_poly.pdbx_strand_id
1 'polypeptide(L)'
;MDKLTGLGDNLEGVAICEDMLYVANSCTADWSTQHTDVKVIDLRTFKLKELLTVGLNPNALVEEDDKVFLISWGNYVDIGYSLQMIDPAANNKVTELGSATRMCAANDILYLVNSLTDWNTYTTVNTFFTYNIKTGQMNNASFLKDAPAELTSSTLYMLEVNENNGDIYISTSEFTTNGTIYRFKKDGTFIEKFDAGGINPNSAVFFN
;
A
#
# COMPACT_ATOMS: atom_id res chain seq x y z
N MET A 1 -19.24 4.00 23.79
CA MET A 1 -18.20 3.85 22.74
C MET A 1 -17.88 5.26 22.26
N ASP A 2 -16.62 5.66 22.37
CA ASP A 2 -16.21 7.00 21.97
C ASP A 2 -16.16 7.09 20.44
N LYS A 3 -16.43 8.29 19.91
CA LYS A 3 -16.48 8.56 18.48
C LYS A 3 -15.78 9.88 18.18
N LEU A 4 -14.81 9.88 17.29
CA LEU A 4 -14.28 11.08 16.68
C LEU A 4 -15.12 11.46 15.46
N THR A 5 -15.38 12.77 15.32
CA THR A 5 -16.09 13.36 14.19
C THR A 5 -15.24 14.45 13.56
N GLY A 6 -15.54 14.83 12.31
CA GLY A 6 -14.80 15.88 11.62
C GLY A 6 -13.41 15.46 11.14
N LEU A 7 -13.19 14.14 10.94
CA LEU A 7 -11.92 13.64 10.42
C LEU A 7 -11.84 13.70 8.88
N GLY A 8 -12.94 13.87 8.19
CA GLY A 8 -13.02 13.86 6.73
C GLY A 8 -14.16 13.00 6.24
N ASP A 9 -14.35 12.95 4.93
CA ASP A 9 -15.47 12.23 4.30
C ASP A 9 -15.07 10.84 3.81
N ASN A 10 -13.97 10.73 3.06
CA ASN A 10 -13.43 9.47 2.56
C ASN A 10 -12.10 9.15 3.27
N LEU A 11 -12.22 8.54 4.44
CA LEU A 11 -11.09 8.02 5.19
C LEU A 11 -10.77 6.62 4.65
N GLU A 12 -9.57 6.45 4.12
CA GLU A 12 -9.14 5.21 3.46
C GLU A 12 -8.22 4.38 4.36
N GLY A 13 -6.91 4.42 4.15
CA GLY A 13 -5.96 3.64 4.92
C GLY A 13 -5.81 4.12 6.37
N VAL A 14 -5.50 3.18 7.24
CA VAL A 14 -5.15 3.45 8.63
C VAL A 14 -3.92 2.63 9.03
N ALA A 15 -3.08 3.20 9.90
CA ALA A 15 -1.98 2.49 10.52
C ALA A 15 -1.83 2.93 11.98
N ILE A 16 -1.40 2.03 12.85
CA ILE A 16 -1.07 2.33 14.23
C ILE A 16 0.44 2.21 14.38
N CYS A 17 1.07 3.29 14.86
CA CYS A 17 2.47 3.29 15.22
C CYS A 17 2.58 3.83 16.65
N GLU A 18 3.14 3.05 17.57
CA GLU A 18 3.12 3.32 19.01
C GLU A 18 1.70 3.61 19.53
N ASP A 19 1.51 4.76 20.17
CA ASP A 19 0.22 5.23 20.70
C ASP A 19 -0.53 6.15 19.73
N MET A 20 -0.15 6.19 18.44
CA MET A 20 -0.75 7.07 17.44
C MET A 20 -1.47 6.26 16.36
N LEU A 21 -2.66 6.72 15.99
CA LEU A 21 -3.38 6.24 14.82
C LEU A 21 -3.23 7.27 13.68
N TYR A 22 -2.72 6.83 12.57
CA TYR A 22 -2.60 7.59 11.33
C TYR A 22 -3.77 7.24 10.43
N VAL A 23 -4.46 8.24 9.90
CA VAL A 23 -5.66 8.07 9.07
C VAL A 23 -5.52 8.90 7.80
N ALA A 24 -5.51 8.25 6.66
CA ALA A 24 -5.49 8.91 5.35
C ALA A 24 -6.85 9.56 5.06
N ASN A 25 -6.84 10.86 4.73
CA ASN A 25 -8.01 11.61 4.29
C ASN A 25 -7.91 11.82 2.78
N SER A 26 -8.56 10.96 2.02
CA SER A 26 -8.37 10.82 0.57
C SER A 26 -9.01 11.96 -0.21
N CYS A 27 -10.32 12.12 -0.12
CA CYS A 27 -11.07 13.10 -0.92
C CYS A 27 -12.42 13.48 -0.27
N THR A 28 -13.12 14.42 -0.89
CA THR A 28 -14.49 14.77 -0.50
C THR A 28 -15.48 13.64 -0.80
N ALA A 29 -16.64 13.63 -0.13
CA ALA A 29 -17.67 12.60 -0.27
C ALA A 29 -18.17 12.43 -1.71
N ASP A 30 -18.13 13.48 -2.51
CA ASP A 30 -18.52 13.48 -3.92
C ASP A 30 -17.35 13.20 -4.88
N TRP A 31 -16.15 12.90 -4.35
CA TRP A 31 -14.91 12.62 -5.09
C TRP A 31 -14.39 13.80 -5.95
N SER A 32 -14.96 14.98 -5.79
CA SER A 32 -14.63 16.14 -6.62
C SER A 32 -13.29 16.78 -6.26
N THR A 33 -12.84 16.63 -5.01
CA THR A 33 -11.63 17.27 -4.50
C THR A 33 -10.81 16.26 -3.70
N GLN A 34 -9.56 16.07 -4.12
CA GLN A 34 -8.59 15.27 -3.38
C GLN A 34 -7.95 16.11 -2.27
N HIS A 35 -7.68 15.46 -1.14
CA HIS A 35 -6.98 16.05 0.00
C HIS A 35 -5.48 15.72 0.00
N THR A 36 -4.75 16.37 0.89
CA THR A 36 -3.29 16.19 1.05
C THR A 36 -2.92 15.99 2.51
N ASP A 37 -3.81 15.37 3.29
CA ASP A 37 -3.58 15.25 4.73
C ASP A 37 -3.74 13.83 5.28
N VAL A 38 -2.86 13.51 6.23
CA VAL A 38 -3.00 12.38 7.14
C VAL A 38 -3.29 12.94 8.53
N LYS A 39 -4.32 12.42 9.18
CA LYS A 39 -4.68 12.79 10.55
C LYS A 39 -3.97 11.88 11.53
N VAL A 40 -3.30 12.48 12.52
CA VAL A 40 -2.65 11.77 13.62
C VAL A 40 -3.53 11.91 14.87
N ILE A 41 -3.97 10.78 15.41
CA ILE A 41 -4.85 10.70 16.57
C ILE A 41 -4.08 10.04 17.72
N ASP A 42 -4.02 10.69 18.86
CA ASP A 42 -3.46 10.11 20.09
C ASP A 42 -4.46 9.09 20.65
N LEU A 43 -4.09 7.81 20.70
CA LEU A 43 -4.96 6.72 21.14
C LEU A 43 -5.22 6.74 22.65
N ARG A 44 -4.35 7.36 23.48
CA ARG A 44 -4.54 7.45 24.93
C ARG A 44 -5.60 8.47 25.30
N THR A 45 -5.68 9.57 24.55
CA THR A 45 -6.65 10.65 24.78
C THR A 45 -7.84 10.58 23.83
N PHE A 46 -7.71 9.79 22.76
CA PHE A 46 -8.64 9.67 21.64
C PHE A 46 -8.99 11.05 21.05
N LYS A 47 -7.97 11.86 20.78
CA LYS A 47 -8.10 13.20 20.20
C LYS A 47 -7.19 13.38 18.99
N LEU A 48 -7.65 14.19 18.04
CA LEU A 48 -6.79 14.66 16.95
C LEU A 48 -5.61 15.44 17.53
N LYS A 49 -4.40 14.99 17.22
CA LYS A 49 -3.15 15.58 17.68
C LYS A 49 -2.53 16.48 16.62
N GLU A 50 -2.55 16.03 15.36
CA GLU A 50 -1.82 16.70 14.27
C GLU A 50 -2.46 16.42 12.91
N LEU A 51 -2.22 17.33 11.95
CA LEU A 51 -2.49 17.16 10.54
C LEU A 51 -1.16 17.18 9.79
N LEU A 52 -0.82 16.10 9.11
CA LEU A 52 0.40 16.02 8.31
C LEU A 52 0.08 16.34 6.86
N THR A 53 0.85 17.21 6.24
CA THR A 53 0.78 17.43 4.80
C THR A 53 1.55 16.33 4.08
N VAL A 54 0.90 15.65 3.16
CA VAL A 54 1.39 14.51 2.38
C VAL A 54 1.07 14.66 0.89
N GLY A 55 1.33 13.64 0.11
CA GLY A 55 0.94 13.59 -1.30
C GLY A 55 -0.57 13.71 -1.51
N LEU A 56 -0.96 14.07 -2.71
CA LEU A 56 -2.37 14.26 -3.08
C LEU A 56 -3.11 12.91 -3.11
N ASN A 57 -4.32 12.87 -2.53
CA ASN A 57 -5.16 11.68 -2.46
C ASN A 57 -4.49 10.54 -1.67
N PRO A 58 -4.13 10.75 -0.38
CA PRO A 58 -3.53 9.72 0.46
C PRO A 58 -4.52 8.57 0.66
N ASN A 59 -4.04 7.33 0.46
CA ASN A 59 -4.93 6.17 0.38
C ASN A 59 -4.47 5.01 1.26
N ALA A 60 -3.35 4.39 0.99
CA ALA A 60 -2.88 3.22 1.71
C ALA A 60 -1.82 3.58 2.74
N LEU A 61 -1.95 3.03 3.95
CA LEU A 61 -0.99 3.17 5.04
C LEU A 61 -0.59 1.78 5.54
N VAL A 62 0.70 1.59 5.80
CA VAL A 62 1.24 0.42 6.52
C VAL A 62 2.27 0.89 7.54
N GLU A 63 2.40 0.16 8.64
CA GLU A 63 3.42 0.40 9.66
C GLU A 63 4.42 -0.76 9.65
N GLU A 64 5.70 -0.45 9.80
CA GLU A 64 6.77 -1.41 10.04
C GLU A 64 7.99 -0.68 10.64
N ASP A 65 8.60 -1.27 11.65
CA ASP A 65 9.82 -0.76 12.31
C ASP A 65 9.67 0.70 12.79
N ASP A 66 8.58 0.97 13.51
CA ASP A 66 8.24 2.29 14.06
C ASP A 66 8.15 3.41 13.01
N LYS A 67 7.86 3.07 11.77
CA LYS A 67 7.62 4.02 10.67
C LYS A 67 6.31 3.73 9.96
N VAL A 68 5.70 4.79 9.46
CA VAL A 68 4.46 4.68 8.68
C VAL A 68 4.76 4.98 7.22
N PHE A 69 4.39 4.08 6.33
CA PHE A 69 4.52 4.25 4.90
C PHE A 69 3.17 4.57 4.29
N LEU A 70 3.17 5.46 3.32
CA LEU A 70 1.97 6.00 2.68
C LEU A 70 2.09 5.94 1.18
N ILE A 71 1.04 5.45 0.51
CA ILE A 71 0.82 5.67 -0.93
C ILE A 71 -0.30 6.68 -1.10
N SER A 72 -0.02 7.73 -1.87
CA SER A 72 -1.01 8.70 -2.36
C SER A 72 -1.24 8.48 -3.85
N TRP A 73 -2.51 8.56 -4.29
CA TRP A 73 -2.91 8.17 -5.66
C TRP A 73 -2.86 9.31 -6.68
N GLY A 74 -2.61 10.54 -6.22
CA GLY A 74 -2.62 11.70 -7.10
C GLY A 74 -4.01 12.07 -7.59
N ASN A 75 -4.09 12.67 -8.77
CA ASN A 75 -5.37 13.13 -9.35
C ASN A 75 -5.78 12.39 -10.63
N TYR A 76 -5.03 11.34 -11.01
CA TYR A 76 -5.23 10.55 -12.24
C TYR A 76 -5.10 11.34 -13.55
N VAL A 77 -4.55 12.55 -13.50
CA VAL A 77 -4.37 13.43 -14.68
C VAL A 77 -2.88 13.76 -14.87
N ASP A 78 -2.34 14.59 -14.01
CA ASP A 78 -0.95 15.08 -14.10
C ASP A 78 -0.13 14.87 -12.83
N ILE A 79 -0.79 14.57 -11.71
CA ILE A 79 -0.16 14.20 -10.45
C ILE A 79 -0.31 12.69 -10.26
N GLY A 80 0.80 11.97 -10.38
CA GLY A 80 0.85 10.52 -10.27
C GLY A 80 0.91 10.01 -8.83
N TYR A 81 1.10 8.69 -8.70
CA TYR A 81 1.29 8.04 -7.42
C TYR A 81 2.57 8.50 -6.74
N SER A 82 2.54 8.66 -5.42
CA SER A 82 3.72 8.89 -4.60
C SER A 82 3.80 7.87 -3.46
N LEU A 83 5.02 7.49 -3.11
CA LEU A 83 5.36 6.67 -1.95
C LEU A 83 6.12 7.53 -0.96
N GLN A 84 5.62 7.65 0.26
CA GLN A 84 6.19 8.48 1.29
C GLN A 84 6.40 7.68 2.59
N MET A 85 7.34 8.11 3.41
CA MET A 85 7.57 7.63 4.76
C MET A 85 7.30 8.75 5.75
N ILE A 86 6.57 8.44 6.81
CA ILE A 86 6.37 9.30 7.98
C ILE A 86 7.21 8.70 9.10
N ASP A 87 8.09 9.50 9.70
CA ASP A 87 8.97 9.09 10.80
C ASP A 87 8.50 9.73 12.11
N PRO A 88 7.78 9.01 12.98
CA PRO A 88 7.32 9.52 14.27
C PRO A 88 8.45 9.98 15.18
N ALA A 89 9.60 9.28 15.20
CA ALA A 89 10.75 9.62 16.00
C ALA A 89 11.40 10.96 15.57
N ALA A 90 11.21 11.34 14.30
CA ALA A 90 11.64 12.62 13.74
C ALA A 90 10.52 13.67 13.71
N ASN A 91 9.59 13.63 14.66
CA ASN A 91 8.44 14.54 14.77
C ASN A 91 7.53 14.45 13.54
N ASN A 92 7.16 13.24 13.15
CA ASN A 92 6.31 12.94 11.98
C ASN A 92 6.85 13.51 10.66
N LYS A 93 8.18 13.57 10.52
CA LYS A 93 8.79 14.04 9.27
C LYS A 93 8.33 13.18 8.09
N VAL A 94 7.74 13.82 7.09
CA VAL A 94 7.36 13.18 5.82
C VAL A 94 8.55 13.23 4.87
N THR A 95 8.89 12.08 4.29
CA THR A 95 9.99 11.95 3.31
C THR A 95 9.48 11.22 2.08
N GLU A 96 9.71 11.79 0.89
CA GLU A 96 9.41 11.15 -0.39
C GLU A 96 10.39 10.02 -0.68
N LEU A 97 9.88 8.84 -1.03
CA LEU A 97 10.68 7.67 -1.40
C LEU A 97 10.60 7.32 -2.89
N GLY A 98 9.64 7.89 -3.61
CA GLY A 98 9.41 7.62 -5.03
C GLY A 98 7.96 7.34 -5.37
N SER A 99 7.68 6.36 -6.22
CA SER A 99 6.32 6.01 -6.66
C SER A 99 6.06 4.53 -6.49
N ALA A 100 4.88 4.20 -5.98
CA ALA A 100 4.33 2.85 -5.93
C ALA A 100 2.81 2.90 -5.98
N THR A 101 2.18 1.83 -6.48
CA THR A 101 0.72 1.70 -6.53
C THR A 101 0.19 0.73 -5.49
N ARG A 102 1.04 -0.17 -4.97
CA ARG A 102 0.73 -1.10 -3.87
C ARG A 102 1.95 -1.32 -3.01
N MET A 103 1.72 -1.61 -1.75
CA MET A 103 2.75 -1.95 -0.80
C MET A 103 2.25 -2.96 0.23
N CYS A 104 3.18 -3.74 0.76
CA CYS A 104 3.04 -4.55 1.96
C CYS A 104 4.37 -4.51 2.71
N ALA A 105 4.32 -4.40 4.02
CA ALA A 105 5.51 -4.40 4.87
C ALA A 105 5.61 -5.70 5.66
N ALA A 106 6.78 -6.29 5.72
CA ALA A 106 7.06 -7.45 6.56
C ALA A 106 8.57 -7.64 6.75
N ASN A 107 9.00 -7.95 7.98
CA ASN A 107 10.39 -8.29 8.30
C ASN A 107 11.40 -7.22 7.85
N ASP A 108 11.12 -5.95 8.15
CA ASP A 108 11.94 -4.78 7.83
C ASP A 108 12.06 -4.50 6.31
N ILE A 109 11.23 -5.12 5.50
CA ILE A 109 11.17 -4.92 4.05
C ILE A 109 9.80 -4.38 3.66
N LEU A 110 9.78 -3.30 2.92
CA LEU A 110 8.61 -2.82 2.21
C LEU A 110 8.64 -3.43 0.79
N TYR A 111 7.70 -4.31 0.50
CA TYR A 111 7.46 -4.89 -0.81
C TYR A 111 6.58 -3.94 -1.61
N LEU A 112 6.96 -3.66 -2.84
CA LEU A 112 6.37 -2.59 -3.63
C LEU A 112 6.02 -3.08 -5.04
N VAL A 113 4.88 -2.59 -5.52
CA VAL A 113 4.50 -2.73 -6.92
C VAL A 113 4.23 -1.34 -7.49
N ASN A 114 4.71 -1.11 -8.70
CA ASN A 114 4.29 0.03 -9.50
C ASN A 114 3.60 -0.49 -10.76
N SER A 115 2.30 -0.28 -10.86
CA SER A 115 1.45 -0.63 -12.00
C SER A 115 1.19 0.62 -12.82
N LEU A 116 1.75 0.68 -14.02
CA LEU A 116 1.55 1.80 -14.95
C LEU A 116 0.69 1.35 -16.11
N THR A 117 -0.45 2.00 -16.29
CA THR A 117 -1.36 1.75 -17.41
C THR A 117 -1.27 2.89 -18.42
N ASP A 118 -0.91 2.56 -19.66
CA ASP A 118 -1.07 3.46 -20.80
C ASP A 118 -2.52 3.38 -21.30
N TRP A 119 -3.28 4.43 -21.04
CA TRP A 119 -4.70 4.52 -21.41
C TRP A 119 -4.94 4.68 -22.90
N ASN A 120 -3.91 4.97 -23.72
CA ASN A 120 -4.04 5.01 -25.17
C ASN A 120 -3.99 3.62 -25.79
N THR A 121 -3.17 2.73 -25.21
CA THR A 121 -2.98 1.36 -25.68
C THR A 121 -3.68 0.33 -24.82
N TYR A 122 -4.22 0.73 -23.66
CA TYR A 122 -4.81 -0.14 -22.64
C TYR A 122 -3.83 -1.23 -22.18
N THR A 123 -2.55 -0.92 -22.15
CA THR A 123 -1.52 -1.83 -21.67
C THR A 123 -1.05 -1.46 -20.28
N THR A 124 -0.94 -2.44 -19.42
CA THR A 124 -0.41 -2.29 -18.06
C THR A 124 0.97 -2.92 -17.98
N VAL A 125 1.89 -2.25 -17.28
CA VAL A 125 3.22 -2.79 -16.96
C VAL A 125 3.38 -2.76 -15.45
N ASN A 126 3.62 -3.92 -14.86
CA ASN A 126 3.87 -4.10 -13.43
C ASN A 126 5.37 -4.27 -13.18
N THR A 127 5.90 -3.49 -12.26
CA THR A 127 7.26 -3.65 -11.74
C THR A 127 7.21 -3.98 -10.25
N PHE A 128 8.12 -4.84 -9.82
CA PHE A 128 8.19 -5.37 -8.45
C PHE A 128 9.54 -5.00 -7.87
N PHE A 129 9.57 -4.36 -6.72
CA PHE A 129 10.81 -3.88 -6.11
C PHE A 129 10.66 -3.80 -4.59
N THR A 130 11.73 -3.55 -3.86
CA THR A 130 11.70 -3.49 -2.40
C THR A 130 12.42 -2.26 -1.88
N TYR A 131 12.02 -1.85 -0.67
CA TYR A 131 12.74 -0.87 0.13
C TYR A 131 13.11 -1.52 1.46
N ASN A 132 14.40 -1.50 1.80
CA ASN A 132 14.88 -1.98 3.09
C ASN A 132 14.74 -0.85 4.12
N ILE A 133 13.90 -1.06 5.12
CA ILE A 133 13.50 -0.03 6.09
C ILE A 133 14.68 0.34 7.00
N LYS A 134 15.48 -0.66 7.42
CA LYS A 134 16.64 -0.44 8.30
C LYS A 134 17.76 0.35 7.63
N THR A 135 18.03 0.08 6.36
CA THR A 135 19.14 0.74 5.64
C THR A 135 18.72 1.96 4.85
N GLY A 136 17.42 2.15 4.63
CA GLY A 136 16.88 3.24 3.80
C GLY A 136 17.17 3.07 2.31
N GLN A 137 17.43 1.85 1.83
CA GLN A 137 17.84 1.60 0.45
C GLN A 137 16.72 0.97 -0.38
N MET A 138 16.48 1.57 -1.55
CA MET A 138 15.62 1.01 -2.59
C MET A 138 16.40 -0.02 -3.41
N ASN A 139 15.81 -1.20 -3.61
CA ASN A 139 16.30 -2.21 -4.53
C ASN A 139 15.31 -2.35 -5.69
N ASN A 140 15.67 -1.83 -6.85
CA ASN A 140 14.82 -1.80 -8.05
C ASN A 140 14.81 -3.14 -8.83
N ALA A 141 15.59 -4.13 -8.41
CA ALA A 141 15.47 -5.48 -8.98
C ALA A 141 14.17 -6.14 -8.52
N SER A 142 13.53 -6.86 -9.44
CA SER A 142 12.33 -7.63 -9.08
C SER A 142 12.61 -8.58 -7.92
N PHE A 143 11.76 -8.55 -6.92
CA PHE A 143 11.81 -9.55 -5.84
C PHE A 143 11.18 -10.89 -6.25
N LEU A 144 10.48 -10.96 -7.39
CA LEU A 144 9.90 -12.18 -7.92
C LEU A 144 10.89 -12.91 -8.84
N LYS A 145 10.96 -14.23 -8.70
CA LYS A 145 11.76 -15.14 -9.53
C LYS A 145 10.83 -16.16 -10.18
N ASP A 146 11.11 -16.47 -11.44
CA ASP A 146 10.33 -17.44 -12.22
C ASP A 146 8.81 -17.14 -12.22
N ALA A 147 8.46 -15.85 -12.11
CA ALA A 147 7.08 -15.40 -12.08
C ALA A 147 6.40 -15.69 -13.42
N PRO A 148 5.14 -16.16 -13.39
CA PRO A 148 4.33 -16.27 -14.61
C PRO A 148 4.27 -14.94 -15.37
N ALA A 149 4.48 -15.01 -16.67
CA ALA A 149 4.64 -13.81 -17.51
C ALA A 149 3.42 -12.86 -17.45
N GLU A 150 2.22 -13.43 -17.27
CA GLU A 150 0.99 -12.66 -17.14
C GLU A 150 1.00 -11.65 -15.99
N LEU A 151 1.74 -11.91 -14.89
CA LEU A 151 1.82 -10.96 -13.77
C LEU A 151 2.43 -9.61 -14.15
N THR A 152 3.23 -9.55 -15.21
CA THR A 152 3.83 -8.29 -15.66
C THR A 152 2.82 -7.33 -16.30
N SER A 153 1.62 -7.83 -16.65
CA SER A 153 0.59 -7.05 -17.36
C SER A 153 -0.83 -7.21 -16.81
N SER A 154 -1.03 -8.10 -15.82
CA SER A 154 -2.34 -8.27 -15.18
C SER A 154 -2.69 -7.09 -14.29
N THR A 155 -4.00 -6.89 -14.07
CA THR A 155 -4.49 -5.98 -13.03
C THR A 155 -4.23 -6.61 -11.66
N LEU A 156 -3.25 -6.09 -10.94
CA LEU A 156 -2.91 -6.56 -9.59
C LEU A 156 -3.88 -5.96 -8.58
N TYR A 157 -4.33 -6.77 -7.62
CA TYR A 157 -5.33 -6.35 -6.65
C TYR A 157 -4.85 -6.43 -5.20
N MET A 158 -4.05 -7.43 -4.86
CA MET A 158 -3.48 -7.63 -3.53
C MET A 158 -1.96 -7.87 -3.65
N LEU A 159 -1.23 -7.39 -2.67
CA LEU A 159 0.14 -7.78 -2.35
C LEU A 159 0.20 -7.96 -0.84
N GLU A 160 0.49 -9.18 -0.38
CA GLU A 160 0.59 -9.52 1.04
C GLU A 160 1.77 -10.47 1.29
N VAL A 161 2.35 -10.38 2.46
CA VAL A 161 3.42 -11.28 2.92
C VAL A 161 2.97 -11.96 4.21
N ASN A 162 3.06 -13.29 4.23
CA ASN A 162 2.84 -14.04 5.45
C ASN A 162 4.06 -13.90 6.37
N GLU A 163 3.95 -13.11 7.41
CA GLU A 163 5.05 -12.83 8.36
C GLU A 163 5.62 -14.10 9.03
N ASN A 164 4.80 -15.16 9.17
CA ASN A 164 5.22 -16.39 9.84
C ASN A 164 6.25 -17.20 9.05
N ASN A 165 6.17 -17.21 7.71
CA ASN A 165 7.04 -17.99 6.84
C ASN A 165 7.72 -17.15 5.74
N GLY A 166 7.28 -15.92 5.54
CA GLY A 166 7.78 -15.01 4.52
C GLY A 166 7.21 -15.24 3.11
N ASP A 167 6.26 -16.16 2.92
CA ASP A 167 5.65 -16.38 1.62
C ASP A 167 4.90 -15.14 1.14
N ILE A 168 5.07 -14.82 -0.14
CA ILE A 168 4.49 -13.64 -0.78
C ILE A 168 3.26 -14.08 -1.58
N TYR A 169 2.18 -13.33 -1.44
CA TYR A 169 0.92 -13.56 -2.13
C TYR A 169 0.54 -12.34 -2.96
N ILE A 170 0.26 -12.56 -4.24
CA ILE A 170 -0.20 -11.54 -5.17
C ILE A 170 -1.49 -12.00 -5.78
N SER A 171 -2.50 -11.15 -5.83
CA SER A 171 -3.73 -11.46 -6.54
C SER A 171 -3.90 -10.61 -7.79
N THR A 172 -4.64 -11.16 -8.75
CA THR A 172 -5.13 -10.45 -9.93
C THR A 172 -6.64 -10.30 -9.88
N SER A 173 -7.16 -9.37 -10.66
CA SER A 173 -8.59 -9.16 -10.84
C SER A 173 -8.92 -8.99 -12.31
N GLU A 174 -10.01 -9.69 -12.72
CA GLU A 174 -10.65 -9.52 -14.03
C GLU A 174 -12.00 -8.79 -13.88
N PHE A 175 -12.37 -8.34 -12.67
CA PHE A 175 -13.60 -7.64 -12.29
C PHE A 175 -14.91 -8.40 -12.53
N THR A 176 -14.95 -9.39 -13.39
CA THR A 176 -16.17 -10.15 -13.77
C THR A 176 -16.08 -11.64 -13.47
N THR A 177 -14.88 -12.16 -13.26
CA THR A 177 -14.59 -13.55 -12.91
C THR A 177 -13.77 -13.63 -11.65
N ASN A 178 -13.59 -14.82 -11.11
CA ASN A 178 -12.71 -15.03 -9.95
C ASN A 178 -11.32 -14.54 -10.25
N GLY A 179 -10.71 -13.92 -9.25
CA GLY A 179 -9.29 -13.56 -9.28
C GLY A 179 -8.40 -14.78 -9.11
N THR A 180 -7.14 -14.64 -9.49
CA THR A 180 -6.11 -15.65 -9.30
C THR A 180 -5.15 -15.22 -8.20
N ILE A 181 -4.82 -16.12 -7.28
CA ILE A 181 -3.79 -15.94 -6.27
C ILE A 181 -2.50 -16.59 -6.76
N TYR A 182 -1.40 -15.85 -6.69
CA TYR A 182 -0.03 -16.32 -6.98
C TYR A 182 0.74 -16.35 -5.67
N ARG A 183 1.35 -17.50 -5.37
CA ARG A 183 2.17 -17.69 -4.18
C ARG A 183 3.63 -17.87 -4.54
N PHE A 184 4.49 -17.17 -3.82
CA PHE A 184 5.93 -17.23 -3.95
C PHE A 184 6.57 -17.52 -2.60
N LYS A 185 7.74 -18.15 -2.60
CA LYS A 185 8.56 -18.28 -1.39
C LYS A 185 9.10 -16.91 -0.94
N LYS A 186 9.57 -16.83 0.28
CA LYS A 186 10.27 -15.67 0.85
C LYS A 186 11.39 -15.12 -0.05
N ASP A 187 12.06 -15.98 -0.80
CA ASP A 187 13.14 -15.58 -1.72
C ASP A 187 12.65 -15.14 -3.11
N GLY A 188 11.33 -15.08 -3.29
CA GLY A 188 10.66 -14.69 -4.52
C GLY A 188 10.43 -15.81 -5.53
N THR A 189 10.86 -17.06 -5.24
CA THR A 189 10.65 -18.20 -6.15
C THR A 189 9.18 -18.57 -6.24
N PHE A 190 8.66 -18.68 -7.47
CA PHE A 190 7.28 -19.09 -7.71
C PHE A 190 6.98 -20.48 -7.16
N ILE A 191 5.83 -20.64 -6.49
CA ILE A 191 5.35 -21.92 -5.96
C ILE A 191 4.18 -22.43 -6.78
N GLU A 192 3.08 -21.65 -6.80
CA GLU A 192 1.82 -22.07 -7.37
C GLU A 192 0.90 -20.88 -7.68
N LYS A 193 -0.12 -21.14 -8.46
CA LYS A 193 -1.28 -20.23 -8.58
C LYS A 193 -2.58 -21.02 -8.45
N PHE A 194 -3.61 -20.36 -7.90
CA PHE A 194 -4.92 -20.98 -7.70
C PHE A 194 -6.04 -19.94 -7.79
N ASP A 195 -7.25 -20.42 -8.04
CA ASP A 195 -8.47 -19.61 -8.06
C ASP A 195 -8.78 -19.07 -6.66
N ALA A 196 -9.04 -17.78 -6.54
CA ALA A 196 -9.37 -17.14 -5.28
C ALA A 196 -10.78 -17.50 -4.76
N GLY A 197 -11.61 -18.13 -5.57
CA GLY A 197 -13.01 -18.45 -5.25
C GLY A 197 -13.94 -17.23 -5.20
N GLY A 198 -13.45 -16.06 -5.58
CA GLY A 198 -14.21 -14.81 -5.57
C GLY A 198 -13.63 -13.75 -6.50
N ILE A 199 -14.44 -12.72 -6.77
CA ILE A 199 -14.06 -11.57 -7.57
C ILE A 199 -13.27 -10.59 -6.70
N ASN A 200 -12.23 -9.95 -7.26
CA ASN A 200 -11.47 -8.88 -6.64
C ASN A 200 -10.87 -9.25 -5.26
N PRO A 201 -10.08 -10.31 -5.14
CA PRO A 201 -9.41 -10.65 -3.88
C PRO A 201 -8.41 -9.55 -3.48
N ASN A 202 -8.73 -8.77 -2.46
CA ASN A 202 -8.03 -7.52 -2.13
C ASN A 202 -7.19 -7.58 -0.85
N SER A 203 -7.32 -8.63 -0.05
CA SER A 203 -6.51 -8.82 1.16
C SER A 203 -6.42 -10.30 1.54
N ALA A 204 -5.42 -10.65 2.35
CA ALA A 204 -5.27 -11.95 2.96
C ALA A 204 -4.94 -11.81 4.45
N VAL A 205 -5.43 -12.73 5.26
CA VAL A 205 -5.10 -12.84 6.69
C VAL A 205 -4.51 -14.21 6.93
N PHE A 206 -3.38 -14.27 7.60
CA PHE A 206 -2.67 -15.50 7.89
C PHE A 206 -2.81 -15.85 9.37
N PHE A 207 -3.26 -17.05 9.65
CA PHE A 207 -3.38 -17.57 11.02
C PHE A 207 -2.21 -18.49 11.33
N ASN A 208 -1.74 -18.46 12.59
CA ASN A 208 -0.74 -19.37 13.14
C ASN A 208 -1.32 -20.73 13.47
#